data_bcbaf4bcdda23622087c72484fa5e674
#
_entry.id   bcbaf4bcdda23622087c72484fa5e674
#
_cell.length_a   1.000
_cell.length_b   1.000
_cell.length_c   1.000
_cell.angle_alpha   90.00
_cell.angle_beta   90.00
_cell.angle_gamma   90.00
#
_symmetry.space_group_name_H-M   'P 1'
#
loop_
_entity.id
_entity.type
_entity.pdbx_description
1 polymer ?
#
loop_
_entity_poly.entity_id
_entity_poly.type
_entity_poly.pdbx_seq_one_letter_code
_entity_poly.pdbx_strand_id
1 'polypeptide(L)'
;MDNIELSIAWSRLLAIVDEAGAALQRSSFSTVTRESNDFAVVLMDEKGQGIAQSTVSVPSFLGVIPMMTKYLLDGDFPYERWKPGDIVITNDPELVAGHKPDVGIVSPIFKQDSCIAVSYTHLTLPTICSV
;
A
#
# COMPACT_ATOMS: atom_id res chain seq x y z
N MET A 1 6.97 0.18 -26.38
CA MET A 1 6.63 -1.09 -25.69
C MET A 1 5.48 -1.71 -26.49
N ASP A 2 5.66 -2.92 -26.96
CA ASP A 2 4.58 -3.61 -27.66
C ASP A 2 3.55 -4.21 -26.67
N ASN A 3 2.43 -4.74 -27.18
CA ASN A 3 1.37 -5.27 -26.31
C ASN A 3 1.83 -6.50 -25.51
N ILE A 4 2.80 -7.25 -26.00
CA ILE A 4 3.33 -8.44 -25.32
C ILE A 4 4.24 -8.00 -24.17
N GLU A 5 5.14 -7.06 -24.41
CA GLU A 5 6.01 -6.48 -23.38
C GLU A 5 5.19 -5.84 -22.27
N LEU A 6 4.13 -5.11 -22.61
CA LEU A 6 3.22 -4.50 -21.65
C LEU A 6 2.53 -5.58 -20.79
N SER A 7 2.02 -6.65 -21.41
CA SER A 7 1.38 -7.75 -20.69
C SER A 7 2.34 -8.45 -19.72
N ILE A 8 3.59 -8.67 -20.15
CA ILE A 8 4.63 -9.26 -19.28
C ILE A 8 4.96 -8.34 -18.11
N ALA A 9 5.14 -7.04 -18.37
CA ALA A 9 5.43 -6.07 -17.32
C ALA A 9 4.30 -6.00 -16.30
N TRP A 10 3.04 -5.95 -16.77
CA TRP A 10 1.85 -5.97 -15.93
C TRP A 10 1.77 -7.21 -15.05
N SER A 11 1.97 -8.39 -15.63
CA SER A 11 1.96 -9.65 -14.88
C SER A 11 3.05 -9.70 -13.80
N ARG A 12 4.22 -9.11 -14.07
CA ARG A 12 5.30 -9.01 -13.07
C ARG A 12 4.94 -8.06 -11.92
N LEU A 13 4.30 -6.92 -12.21
CA LEU A 13 3.84 -5.98 -11.18
C LEU A 13 2.79 -6.63 -10.27
N LEU A 14 1.83 -7.35 -10.84
CA LEU A 14 0.86 -8.12 -10.07
C LEU A 14 1.53 -9.16 -9.18
N ALA A 15 2.49 -9.91 -9.71
CA ALA A 15 3.23 -10.90 -8.94
C ALA A 15 4.00 -10.29 -7.75
N ILE A 16 4.57 -9.09 -7.91
CA ILE A 16 5.27 -8.37 -6.84
C ILE A 16 4.31 -7.99 -5.71
N VAL A 17 3.16 -7.40 -6.03
CA VAL A 17 2.19 -7.00 -5.00
C VAL A 17 1.52 -8.21 -4.35
N ASP A 18 1.31 -9.31 -5.06
CA ASP A 18 0.79 -10.56 -4.50
C ASP A 18 1.81 -11.22 -3.56
N GLU A 19 3.09 -11.21 -3.90
CA GLU A 19 4.16 -11.71 -3.02
C GLU A 19 4.25 -10.89 -1.74
N ALA A 20 4.14 -9.55 -1.85
CA ALA A 20 4.12 -8.67 -0.68
C ALA A 20 2.89 -8.95 0.22
N GLY A 21 1.71 -9.15 -0.36
CA GLY A 21 0.50 -9.56 0.37
C GLY A 21 0.66 -10.90 1.07
N ALA A 22 1.21 -11.89 0.38
CA ALA A 22 1.49 -13.20 0.97
C ALA A 22 2.55 -13.14 2.10
N ALA A 23 3.56 -12.26 1.97
CA ALA A 23 4.54 -12.03 3.02
C ALA A 23 3.90 -11.38 4.25
N LEU A 24 3.00 -10.40 4.06
CA LEU A 24 2.24 -9.77 5.13
C LEU A 24 1.38 -10.79 5.88
N GLN A 25 0.64 -11.64 5.17
CA GLN A 25 -0.17 -12.71 5.79
C GLN A 25 0.68 -13.68 6.62
N ARG A 26 1.83 -14.12 6.10
CA ARG A 26 2.72 -15.06 6.80
C ARG A 26 3.36 -14.46 8.05
N SER A 27 3.66 -13.16 8.02
CA SER A 27 4.31 -12.47 9.14
C SER A 27 3.33 -11.89 10.15
N SER A 28 2.05 -11.77 9.80
CA SER A 28 1.04 -11.18 10.67
C SER A 28 0.64 -12.10 11.82
N PHE A 29 0.51 -11.54 13.01
CA PHE A 29 -0.09 -12.18 14.18
C PHE A 29 -1.60 -11.90 14.29
N SER A 30 -2.13 -10.96 13.50
CA SER A 30 -3.55 -10.63 13.46
C SER A 30 -4.33 -11.71 12.71
N THR A 31 -5.34 -12.30 13.35
CA THR A 31 -6.29 -13.23 12.69
C THR A 31 -7.08 -12.52 11.60
N VAL A 32 -7.40 -11.23 11.80
CA VAL A 32 -8.11 -10.40 10.81
C VAL A 32 -7.30 -10.31 9.52
N THR A 33 -6.01 -10.00 9.61
CA THR A 33 -5.13 -9.95 8.45
C THR A 33 -4.88 -11.33 7.82
N ARG A 34 -4.65 -12.36 8.66
CA ARG A 34 -4.28 -13.70 8.17
C ARG A 34 -5.42 -14.51 7.59
N GLU A 35 -6.60 -14.45 8.22
CA GLU A 35 -7.73 -15.34 7.91
C GLU A 35 -8.81 -14.62 7.13
N SER A 36 -9.04 -13.34 7.42
CA SER A 36 -10.06 -12.54 6.74
C SER A 36 -9.52 -11.76 5.54
N ASN A 37 -8.20 -11.78 5.29
CA ASN A 37 -7.52 -11.01 4.25
C ASN A 37 -7.79 -9.49 4.34
N ASP A 38 -8.03 -8.99 5.57
CA ASP A 38 -8.32 -7.58 5.78
C ASP A 38 -7.05 -6.75 5.72
N PHE A 39 -6.55 -6.64 4.52
CA PHE A 39 -5.39 -5.85 4.16
C PHE A 39 -5.45 -5.44 2.69
N ALA A 40 -4.62 -4.49 2.31
CA ALA A 40 -4.37 -4.13 0.93
C ALA A 40 -2.88 -3.85 0.71
N VAL A 41 -2.36 -4.26 -0.45
CA VAL A 41 -1.03 -3.90 -0.93
C VAL A 41 -1.18 -3.30 -2.31
N VAL A 42 -0.72 -2.07 -2.47
CA VAL A 42 -0.85 -1.30 -3.71
C VAL A 42 0.50 -0.70 -4.09
N LEU A 43 0.83 -0.83 -5.36
CA LEU A 43 1.94 -0.12 -5.98
C LEU A 43 1.36 1.07 -6.75
N MET A 44 1.94 2.24 -6.55
CA MET A 44 1.54 3.49 -7.18
C MET A 44 2.71 4.14 -7.91
N ASP A 45 2.40 4.97 -8.88
CA ASP A 45 3.39 5.81 -9.54
C ASP A 45 3.86 6.97 -8.63
N GLU A 46 4.74 7.78 -9.15
CA GLU A 46 5.25 8.98 -8.49
C GLU A 46 4.18 10.04 -8.19
N LYS A 47 3.00 9.95 -8.78
CA LYS A 47 1.87 10.86 -8.56
C LYS A 47 0.83 10.29 -7.60
N GLY A 48 1.09 9.13 -7.02
CA GLY A 48 0.15 8.43 -6.15
C GLY A 48 -1.00 7.76 -6.92
N GLN A 49 -0.86 7.54 -8.24
CA GLN A 49 -1.86 6.80 -9.02
C GLN A 49 -1.58 5.30 -8.92
N GLY A 50 -2.62 4.51 -8.66
CA GLY A 50 -2.50 3.05 -8.55
C GLY A 50 -2.05 2.42 -9.86
N ILE A 51 -0.95 1.66 -9.80
CA ILE A 51 -0.43 0.87 -10.92
C ILE A 51 -0.85 -0.59 -10.79
N ALA A 52 -0.65 -1.20 -9.64
CA ALA A 52 -0.99 -2.60 -9.39
C ALA A 52 -1.44 -2.78 -7.95
N GLN A 53 -2.35 -3.72 -7.72
CA GLN A 53 -2.85 -4.09 -6.41
C GLN A 53 -2.84 -5.60 -6.25
N SER A 54 -2.56 -6.08 -5.05
CA SER A 54 -2.63 -7.50 -4.74
C SER A 54 -4.03 -8.06 -4.98
N THR A 55 -4.09 -9.20 -5.64
CA THR A 55 -5.34 -9.88 -6.03
C THR A 55 -6.11 -10.43 -4.82
N VAL A 56 -5.43 -10.62 -3.69
CA VAL A 56 -6.02 -11.08 -2.42
C VAL A 56 -6.41 -9.93 -1.49
N SER A 57 -6.15 -8.69 -1.89
CA SER A 57 -6.52 -7.49 -1.12
C SER A 57 -8.03 -7.26 -1.11
N VAL A 58 -8.52 -6.64 -0.04
CA VAL A 58 -9.93 -6.21 0.04
C VAL A 58 -10.22 -5.13 -1.01
N PRO A 59 -11.20 -5.33 -1.91
CA PRO A 59 -11.49 -4.39 -2.99
C PRO A 59 -11.94 -3.00 -2.53
N SER A 60 -12.48 -2.88 -1.31
CA SER A 60 -13.00 -1.62 -0.77
C SER A 60 -11.94 -0.51 -0.66
N PHE A 61 -10.67 -0.87 -0.58
CA PHE A 61 -9.57 0.11 -0.48
C PHE A 61 -9.07 0.66 -1.82
N LEU A 62 -9.52 0.10 -2.94
CA LEU A 62 -9.08 0.48 -4.29
C LEU A 62 -9.20 1.98 -4.61
N GLY A 63 -10.27 2.63 -4.14
CA GLY A 63 -10.50 4.05 -4.40
C GLY A 63 -9.90 4.97 -3.33
N VAL A 64 -9.79 4.49 -2.10
CA VAL A 64 -9.37 5.30 -0.95
C VAL A 64 -7.84 5.46 -0.91
N ILE A 65 -7.10 4.40 -1.20
CA ILE A 65 -5.64 4.37 -1.09
C ILE A 65 -4.95 5.41 -2.00
N PRO A 66 -5.27 5.52 -3.30
CA PRO A 66 -4.65 6.54 -4.14
C PRO A 66 -4.95 7.96 -3.68
N MET A 67 -6.19 8.22 -3.24
CA MET A 67 -6.62 9.53 -2.76
C MET A 67 -5.86 9.92 -1.49
N MET A 68 -5.71 8.99 -0.56
CA MET A 68 -4.97 9.19 0.68
C MET A 68 -3.47 9.38 0.45
N THR A 69 -2.88 8.56 -0.41
CA THR A 69 -1.46 8.71 -0.74
C THR A 69 -1.20 10.05 -1.41
N LYS A 70 -2.08 10.47 -2.30
CA LYS A 70 -1.99 11.80 -2.91
C LYS A 70 -2.08 12.90 -1.87
N TYR A 71 -2.99 12.79 -0.90
CA TYR A 71 -3.09 13.76 0.20
C TYR A 71 -1.78 13.89 0.98
N LEU A 72 -1.14 12.75 1.29
CA LEU A 72 0.15 12.75 1.97
C LEU A 72 1.27 13.38 1.12
N LEU A 73 1.29 13.09 -0.18
CA LEU A 73 2.29 13.61 -1.11
C LEU A 73 2.10 15.10 -1.40
N ASP A 74 0.87 15.58 -1.48
CA ASP A 74 0.55 17.00 -1.70
C ASP A 74 0.71 17.86 -0.41
N GLY A 75 0.77 17.21 0.76
CA GLY A 75 0.80 17.83 2.07
C GLY A 75 2.15 17.72 2.79
N ASP A 76 2.16 16.97 3.89
CA ASP A 76 3.28 16.93 4.84
C ASP A 76 4.50 16.16 4.33
N PHE A 77 4.31 15.28 3.36
CA PHE A 77 5.34 14.38 2.83
C PHE A 77 5.52 14.53 1.31
N PRO A 78 5.89 15.73 0.81
CA PRO A 78 6.09 15.94 -0.62
C PRO A 78 7.25 15.08 -1.14
N TYR A 79 7.14 14.70 -2.39
CA TYR A 79 8.02 13.77 -3.10
C TYR A 79 9.51 14.09 -2.96
N GLU A 80 9.84 15.37 -2.95
CA GLU A 80 11.21 15.89 -2.92
C GLU A 80 11.89 15.70 -1.56
N ARG A 81 11.10 15.42 -0.52
CA ARG A 81 11.60 15.20 0.85
C ARG A 81 11.94 13.75 1.14
N TRP A 82 11.43 12.82 0.34
CA TRP A 82 11.61 11.41 0.58
C TRP A 82 13.04 10.95 0.30
N LYS A 83 13.52 10.04 1.12
CA LYS A 83 14.82 9.38 0.98
C LYS A 83 14.65 7.87 0.93
N PRO A 84 15.61 7.14 0.34
CA PRO A 84 15.63 5.70 0.41
C PRO A 84 15.55 5.20 1.87
N GLY A 85 14.58 4.35 2.15
CA GLY A 85 14.34 3.79 3.49
C GLY A 85 13.35 4.57 4.35
N ASP A 86 12.82 5.69 3.89
CA ASP A 86 11.75 6.39 4.60
C ASP A 86 10.46 5.55 4.60
N ILE A 87 9.74 5.62 5.71
CA ILE A 87 8.44 4.97 5.90
C ILE A 87 7.54 5.92 6.67
N VAL A 88 6.37 6.20 6.13
CA VAL A 88 5.30 6.92 6.82
C VAL A 88 4.27 5.90 7.29
N ILE A 89 3.91 5.98 8.56
CA ILE A 89 2.89 5.14 9.19
C ILE A 89 1.83 6.06 9.76
N THR A 90 0.57 5.78 9.47
CA THR A 90 -0.56 6.52 10.02
C THR A 90 -1.72 5.59 10.35
N ASN A 91 -2.46 5.92 11.41
CA ASN A 91 -3.76 5.33 11.72
C ASN A 91 -4.84 6.42 11.88
N ASP A 92 -4.62 7.57 11.25
CA ASP A 92 -5.61 8.64 11.23
C ASP A 92 -6.86 8.15 10.48
N PRO A 93 -8.03 8.10 11.13
CA PRO A 93 -9.26 7.62 10.50
C PRO A 93 -9.69 8.42 9.27
N GLU A 94 -9.33 9.69 9.19
CA GLU A 94 -9.66 10.54 8.03
C GLU A 94 -8.78 10.20 6.82
N LEU A 95 -7.59 9.64 7.07
CA LEU A 95 -6.62 9.31 6.04
C LEU A 95 -6.62 7.82 5.67
N VAL A 96 -7.08 6.91 6.56
CA VAL A 96 -6.98 5.47 6.29
C VAL A 96 -8.36 4.90 5.92
N ALA A 97 -9.13 4.37 6.83
CA ALA A 97 -10.37 3.68 6.48
C ALA A 97 -11.54 3.99 7.42
N GLY A 98 -11.48 5.10 8.11
CA GLY A 98 -12.56 5.58 8.96
C GLY A 98 -12.53 5.11 10.40
N HIS A 99 -11.57 4.25 10.81
CA HIS A 99 -11.41 3.83 12.20
C HIS A 99 -9.95 3.60 12.58
N LYS A 100 -9.63 3.79 13.87
CA LYS A 100 -8.25 3.77 14.39
C LYS A 100 -7.51 2.42 14.33
N PRO A 101 -8.15 1.25 14.31
CA PRO A 101 -7.45 -0.02 14.14
C PRO A 101 -6.79 -0.20 12.77
N ASP A 102 -7.20 0.57 11.78
CA ASP A 102 -6.59 0.54 10.46
C ASP A 102 -5.28 1.32 10.45
N VAL A 103 -4.26 0.70 9.91
CA VAL A 103 -2.93 1.28 9.77
C VAL A 103 -2.54 1.31 8.31
N GLY A 104 -2.23 2.50 7.83
CA GLY A 104 -1.65 2.72 6.52
C GLY A 104 -0.13 2.91 6.61
N ILE A 105 0.61 2.24 5.74
CA ILE A 105 2.06 2.31 5.64
C ILE A 105 2.41 2.73 4.21
N VAL A 106 3.14 3.82 4.07
CA VAL A 106 3.57 4.37 2.79
C VAL A 106 5.08 4.39 2.74
N SER A 107 5.66 3.88 1.66
CA SER A 107 7.11 3.83 1.47
C SER A 107 7.48 4.16 0.03
N PRO A 108 8.47 5.04 -0.21
CA PRO A 108 8.95 5.34 -1.55
C PRO A 108 9.83 4.21 -2.08
N ILE A 109 9.78 4.01 -3.38
CA ILE A 109 10.64 3.07 -4.12
C ILE A 109 11.59 3.88 -4.97
N PHE A 110 12.87 3.74 -4.68
CA PHE A 110 13.93 4.46 -5.38
C PHE A 110 14.64 3.57 -6.40
N LYS A 111 15.00 4.18 -7.53
CA LYS A 111 15.98 3.65 -8.48
C LYS A 111 17.10 4.67 -8.58
N GLN A 112 18.29 4.30 -8.09
CA GLN A 112 19.38 5.27 -7.87
C GLN A 112 18.88 6.41 -6.96
N ASP A 113 19.00 7.66 -7.38
CA ASP A 113 18.60 8.83 -6.60
C ASP A 113 17.17 9.33 -6.92
N SER A 114 16.42 8.60 -7.76
CA SER A 114 15.08 9.00 -8.18
C SER A 114 14.02 8.10 -7.54
N CYS A 115 13.03 8.69 -6.90
CA CYS A 115 11.83 7.99 -6.50
C CYS A 115 11.01 7.68 -7.75
N ILE A 116 10.72 6.41 -8.00
CA ILE A 116 10.05 5.95 -9.22
C ILE A 116 8.63 5.41 -8.96
N ALA A 117 8.32 5.12 -7.71
CA ALA A 117 7.04 4.57 -7.32
C ALA A 117 6.84 4.71 -5.81
N VAL A 118 5.64 4.46 -5.35
CA VAL A 118 5.27 4.41 -3.94
C VAL A 118 4.57 3.09 -3.65
N SER A 119 5.00 2.39 -2.61
CA SER A 119 4.30 1.24 -2.06
C SER A 119 3.38 1.69 -0.94
N TYR A 120 2.16 1.23 -0.94
CA TYR A 120 1.21 1.38 0.14
C TYR A 120 0.77 0.02 0.67
N THR A 121 0.77 -0.11 1.97
CA THR A 121 0.22 -1.29 2.66
C THR A 121 -0.81 -0.83 3.69
N HIS A 122 -1.98 -1.43 3.63
CA HIS A 122 -3.03 -1.27 4.63
C HIS A 122 -3.20 -2.58 5.38
N LEU A 123 -3.41 -2.50 6.68
CA LEU A 123 -3.77 -3.65 7.51
C LEU A 123 -4.65 -3.21 8.68
N THR A 124 -5.58 -4.09 9.08
CA THR A 124 -6.42 -3.89 10.26
C THR A 124 -5.82 -4.63 11.45
N LEU A 125 -5.59 -3.91 12.53
CA LEU A 125 -5.16 -4.47 13.80
C LEU A 125 -6.37 -5.07 14.55
N PRO A 126 -6.19 -6.17 15.31
CA PRO A 126 -7.26 -6.73 16.10
C PRO A 126 -7.70 -5.74 17.19
N THR A 127 -9.01 -5.49 17.26
CA THR A 127 -9.61 -4.74 18.37
C THR A 127 -9.74 -5.67 19.57
N ILE A 128 -9.04 -5.38 20.65
CA ILE A 128 -9.27 -6.05 21.93
C ILE A 128 -10.39 -5.29 22.62
N CYS A 129 -11.60 -5.83 22.62
CA CYS A 129 -12.62 -5.41 23.56
C CYS A 129 -12.28 -6.02 24.94
N SER A 130 -11.53 -5.31 25.76
CA SER A 130 -11.49 -5.60 27.19
C SER A 130 -12.75 -4.98 27.82
N VAL A 131 -13.68 -5.83 28.21
CA VAL A 131 -14.80 -5.46 29.08
C VAL A 131 -14.29 -5.45 30.51
#